data_043125816f3d2434d0b10d536b4c2af6
#
_entry.id   043125816f3d2434d0b10d536b4c2af6
#
_cell.length_a   1.000
_cell.length_b   1.000
_cell.length_c   1.000
_cell.angle_alpha   90.00
_cell.angle_beta   90.00
_cell.angle_gamma   90.00
#
_symmetry.space_group_name_H-M   'P 1'
#
loop_
_entity.id
_entity.type
_entity.pdbx_description
1 polymer ?
#
loop_
_entity_poly.entity_id
_entity_poly.type
_entity_poly.pdbx_seq_one_letter_code
_entity_poly.pdbx_strand_id
1 'polypeptide(L)'
;MNNIDIAKTYIKAVQFGDQATLGSIISPDVVWHQPGDNQFSGIHRGMAAVGPMLGKMMEVSKGTFAITRADHYMANGDWVAITVEFAGEANDIKLKQPGVDLIRIEGGKIVEVWLYSSNQAQEDAFWGQ
;
A
#
# COMPACT_ATOMS: atom_id res chain seq x y z
N MET A 1 -11.10 -6.00 -17.24
CA MET A 1 -11.38 -5.16 -16.06
C MET A 1 -10.97 -3.73 -16.34
N ASN A 2 -11.79 -2.76 -15.95
CA ASN A 2 -11.37 -1.36 -16.00
C ASN A 2 -10.43 -1.05 -14.82
N ASN A 3 -9.87 0.16 -14.80
CA ASN A 3 -8.88 0.51 -13.77
C ASN A 3 -9.47 0.54 -12.36
N ILE A 4 -10.72 0.93 -12.20
CA ILE A 4 -11.39 0.89 -10.88
C ILE A 4 -11.54 -0.55 -10.41
N ASP A 5 -11.88 -1.48 -11.29
CA ASP A 5 -11.96 -2.91 -10.94
C ASP A 5 -10.60 -3.46 -10.48
N ILE A 6 -9.52 -3.07 -11.16
CA ILE A 6 -8.18 -3.47 -10.78
C ILE A 6 -7.83 -2.91 -9.40
N ALA A 7 -8.16 -1.64 -9.14
CA ALA A 7 -7.94 -1.02 -7.83
C ALA A 7 -8.70 -1.73 -6.71
N LYS A 8 -9.96 -2.11 -6.97
CA LYS A 8 -10.77 -2.86 -6.00
C LYS A 8 -10.18 -4.25 -5.74
N THR A 9 -9.72 -4.92 -6.79
CA THR A 9 -9.06 -6.21 -6.67
C THR A 9 -7.77 -6.10 -5.86
N TYR A 10 -6.99 -5.05 -6.09
CA TYR A 10 -5.77 -4.77 -5.33
C TYR A 10 -6.06 -4.60 -3.83
N ILE A 11 -7.00 -3.75 -3.47
CA ILE A 11 -7.35 -3.52 -2.07
C ILE A 11 -7.83 -4.81 -1.41
N LYS A 12 -8.72 -5.56 -2.06
CA LYS A 12 -9.22 -6.82 -1.54
C LYS A 12 -8.10 -7.84 -1.34
N ALA A 13 -7.19 -7.94 -2.30
CA ALA A 13 -6.05 -8.87 -2.18
C ALA A 13 -5.12 -8.48 -1.03
N VAL A 14 -4.88 -7.17 -0.83
CA VAL A 14 -4.10 -6.69 0.31
C VAL A 14 -4.80 -7.03 1.63
N GLN A 15 -6.12 -6.80 1.70
CA GLN A 15 -6.90 -7.07 2.92
C GLN A 15 -6.88 -8.54 3.32
N PHE A 16 -6.89 -9.44 2.36
CA PHE A 16 -6.94 -10.89 2.62
C PHE A 16 -5.58 -11.59 2.50
N GLY A 17 -4.51 -10.84 2.22
CA GLY A 17 -3.17 -11.44 2.07
C GLY A 17 -3.08 -12.37 0.86
N ASP A 18 -3.81 -12.08 -0.21
CA ASP A 18 -3.87 -12.91 -1.42
C ASP A 18 -2.67 -12.62 -2.32
N GLN A 19 -1.55 -13.29 -2.04
CA GLN A 19 -0.28 -13.09 -2.75
C GLN A 19 -0.38 -13.45 -4.24
N ALA A 20 -1.15 -14.49 -4.57
CA ALA A 20 -1.29 -14.91 -5.97
C ALA A 20 -1.98 -13.83 -6.81
N THR A 21 -3.06 -13.24 -6.29
CA THR A 21 -3.76 -12.15 -6.98
C THR A 21 -2.87 -10.91 -7.09
N LEU A 22 -2.17 -10.53 -6.01
CA LEU A 22 -1.23 -9.40 -6.05
C LEU A 22 -0.17 -9.60 -7.12
N GLY A 23 0.43 -10.78 -7.20
CA GLY A 23 1.44 -11.11 -8.22
C GLY A 23 0.89 -11.04 -9.64
N SER A 24 -0.42 -11.26 -9.83
CA SER A 24 -1.04 -11.21 -11.16
C SER A 24 -1.39 -9.80 -11.63
N ILE A 25 -1.56 -8.84 -10.70
CA ILE A 25 -2.01 -7.48 -11.04
C ILE A 25 -0.96 -6.40 -10.79
N ILE A 26 0.14 -6.72 -10.12
CA ILE A 26 1.25 -5.78 -9.92
C ILE A 26 2.36 -6.12 -10.92
N SER A 27 2.84 -5.12 -11.65
CA SER A 27 3.96 -5.28 -12.58
C SER A 27 5.21 -5.73 -11.82
N PRO A 28 6.01 -6.66 -12.39
CA PRO A 28 7.31 -6.98 -11.79
C PRO A 28 8.24 -5.77 -11.69
N ASP A 29 8.02 -4.73 -12.50
CA ASP A 29 8.82 -3.50 -12.54
C ASP A 29 8.17 -2.35 -11.79
N VAL A 30 7.22 -2.61 -10.90
CA VAL A 30 6.50 -1.60 -10.14
C VAL A 30 7.46 -0.64 -9.41
N VAL A 31 7.11 0.64 -9.37
CA VAL A 31 7.82 1.65 -8.58
C VAL A 31 6.93 2.02 -7.39
N TRP A 32 7.42 1.75 -6.19
CA TRP A 32 6.68 1.96 -4.96
C TRP A 32 7.30 3.09 -4.15
N HIS A 33 6.53 4.14 -3.89
CA HIS A 33 6.96 5.29 -3.10
C HIS A 33 6.43 5.12 -1.68
N GLN A 34 7.27 4.62 -0.77
CA GLN A 34 6.90 4.48 0.63
C GLN A 34 7.14 5.80 1.33
N PRO A 35 6.10 6.39 1.97
CA PRO A 35 6.18 7.77 2.46
C PRO A 35 6.95 7.90 3.78
N GLY A 36 7.23 9.15 4.13
CA GLY A 36 7.70 9.53 5.44
C GLY A 36 9.20 9.42 5.65
N ASP A 37 9.57 9.31 6.93
CA ASP A 37 10.94 9.20 7.39
C ASP A 37 11.03 8.09 8.43
N ASN A 38 10.99 6.85 7.96
CA ASN A 38 11.06 5.64 8.78
C ASN A 38 11.90 4.59 8.05
N GLN A 39 12.06 3.41 8.65
CA GLN A 39 12.93 2.37 8.08
C GLN A 39 12.51 1.90 6.67
N PHE A 40 11.26 2.13 6.27
CA PHE A 40 10.75 1.69 4.97
C PHE A 40 10.67 2.82 3.95
N SER A 41 10.86 4.07 4.35
CA SER A 41 10.68 5.23 3.48
C SER A 41 11.63 5.21 2.28
N GLY A 42 11.15 5.75 1.15
CA GLY A 42 11.94 5.87 -0.06
C GLY A 42 11.31 5.17 -1.25
N ILE A 43 12.05 5.10 -2.33
CA ILE A 43 11.61 4.48 -3.58
C ILE A 43 12.11 3.05 -3.63
N HIS A 44 11.16 2.11 -3.76
CA HIS A 44 11.47 0.68 -3.93
C HIS A 44 11.11 0.29 -5.36
N ARG A 45 12.08 -0.21 -6.11
CA ARG A 45 11.92 -0.50 -7.53
C ARG A 45 11.86 -2.00 -7.78
N GLY A 46 10.74 -2.44 -8.39
CA GLY A 46 10.49 -3.82 -8.75
C GLY A 46 9.98 -4.66 -7.59
N MET A 47 9.30 -5.75 -7.91
CA MET A 47 8.79 -6.68 -6.90
C MET A 47 9.91 -7.34 -6.10
N ALA A 48 11.11 -7.44 -6.67
CA ALA A 48 12.27 -7.96 -5.94
C ALA A 48 12.63 -7.11 -4.72
N ALA A 49 12.30 -5.80 -4.73
CA ALA A 49 12.49 -4.90 -3.60
C ALA A 49 11.21 -4.73 -2.77
N VAL A 50 10.07 -4.61 -3.45
CA VAL A 50 8.77 -4.35 -2.80
C VAL A 50 8.30 -5.54 -1.96
N GLY A 51 8.46 -6.75 -2.47
CA GLY A 51 8.04 -7.96 -1.75
C GLY A 51 8.71 -8.11 -0.38
N PRO A 52 10.05 -8.05 -0.29
CA PRO A 52 10.73 -8.09 1.01
C PRO A 52 10.37 -6.93 1.93
N MET A 53 10.14 -5.72 1.40
CA MET A 53 9.68 -4.58 2.19
C MET A 53 8.33 -4.89 2.85
N LEU A 54 7.36 -5.35 2.06
CA LEU A 54 6.03 -5.70 2.58
C LEU A 54 6.10 -6.83 3.62
N GLY A 55 6.96 -7.82 3.38
CA GLY A 55 7.19 -8.90 4.34
C GLY A 55 7.76 -8.39 5.67
N LYS A 56 8.71 -7.47 5.61
CA LYS A 56 9.30 -6.86 6.81
C LYS A 56 8.27 -6.02 7.57
N MET A 57 7.39 -5.32 6.86
CA MET A 57 6.29 -4.59 7.47
C MET A 57 5.37 -5.53 8.27
N MET A 58 5.09 -6.72 7.75
CA MET A 58 4.29 -7.72 8.47
C MET A 58 5.02 -8.22 9.71
N GLU A 59 6.35 -8.38 9.67
CA GLU A 59 7.13 -8.76 10.85
C GLU A 59 7.07 -7.67 11.92
N VAL A 60 7.32 -6.40 11.54
CA VAL A 60 7.34 -5.27 12.48
C VAL A 60 5.99 -5.09 13.15
N SER A 61 4.91 -5.23 12.41
CA SER A 61 3.55 -5.08 12.95
C SER A 61 2.98 -6.38 13.52
N LYS A 62 3.72 -7.48 13.46
CA LYS A 62 3.27 -8.81 13.87
C LYS A 62 1.95 -9.20 13.21
N GLY A 63 1.80 -8.85 11.94
CA GLY A 63 0.62 -9.13 11.14
C GLY A 63 -0.58 -8.26 11.44
N THR A 64 -0.44 -7.22 12.26
CA THR A 64 -1.58 -6.38 12.65
C THR A 64 -1.88 -5.26 11.66
N PHE A 65 -0.89 -4.82 10.86
CA PHE A 65 -1.11 -3.76 9.89
C PHE A 65 -2.08 -4.21 8.81
N ALA A 66 -3.14 -3.43 8.59
CA ALA A 66 -4.18 -3.76 7.62
C ALA A 66 -4.88 -2.52 7.11
N ILE A 67 -5.36 -2.60 5.87
CA ILE A 67 -6.33 -1.63 5.36
C ILE A 67 -7.68 -2.10 5.88
N THR A 68 -8.27 -1.33 6.79
CA THR A 68 -9.53 -1.70 7.45
C THR A 68 -10.74 -1.36 6.58
N ARG A 69 -10.59 -0.34 5.71
CA ARG A 69 -11.71 0.15 4.90
C ARG A 69 -11.17 0.92 3.68
N ALA A 70 -11.84 0.78 2.55
CA ALA A 70 -11.62 1.63 1.38
C ALA A 70 -12.96 2.24 0.99
N ASP A 71 -13.07 3.57 1.00
CA ASP A 71 -14.35 4.26 0.86
C ASP A 71 -14.63 4.73 -0.57
N HIS A 72 -13.61 5.28 -1.24
CA HIS A 72 -13.81 5.88 -2.56
C HIS A 72 -12.70 5.46 -3.52
N TYR A 73 -13.09 5.23 -4.76
CA TYR A 73 -12.19 4.91 -5.87
C TYR A 73 -12.44 5.94 -6.98
N MET A 74 -11.44 6.77 -7.25
CA MET A 74 -11.56 7.87 -8.21
C MET A 74 -10.52 7.72 -9.30
N ALA A 75 -10.97 7.49 -10.54
CA ALA A 75 -10.08 7.27 -11.66
C ALA A 75 -9.95 8.53 -12.54
N ASN A 76 -8.72 8.78 -13.00
CA ASN A 76 -8.44 9.80 -13.99
C ASN A 76 -7.30 9.30 -14.88
N GLY A 77 -7.61 8.97 -16.13
CA GLY A 77 -6.64 8.35 -17.03
C GLY A 77 -6.12 7.03 -16.45
N ASP A 78 -4.80 6.90 -16.38
CA ASP A 78 -4.14 5.71 -15.85
C ASP A 78 -4.08 5.68 -14.32
N TRP A 79 -4.52 6.73 -13.65
CA TRP A 79 -4.40 6.87 -12.20
C TRP A 79 -5.71 6.58 -11.50
N VAL A 80 -5.63 5.88 -10.36
CA VAL A 80 -6.75 5.69 -9.44
C VAL A 80 -6.33 6.14 -8.06
N ALA A 81 -7.09 7.05 -7.47
CA ALA A 81 -6.93 7.48 -6.08
C ALA A 81 -7.93 6.71 -5.22
N ILE A 82 -7.46 6.09 -4.15
CA ILE A 82 -8.27 5.27 -3.26
C ILE A 82 -8.20 5.87 -1.86
N THR A 83 -9.34 6.26 -1.30
CA THR A 83 -9.37 6.71 0.10
C THR A 83 -9.52 5.49 1.00
N VAL A 84 -8.63 5.38 1.98
CA VAL A 84 -8.54 4.20 2.85
C VAL A 84 -8.49 4.60 4.32
N GLU A 85 -8.77 3.64 5.19
CA GLU A 85 -8.38 3.68 6.59
C GLU A 85 -7.42 2.52 6.81
N PHE A 86 -6.34 2.77 7.51
CA PHE A 86 -5.41 1.70 7.87
C PHE A 86 -5.11 1.73 9.36
N ALA A 87 -4.76 0.58 9.91
CA ALA A 87 -4.56 0.40 11.34
C ALA A 87 -3.53 -0.69 11.61
N GLY A 88 -2.97 -0.67 12.80
CA GLY A 88 -2.03 -1.69 13.26
C GLY A 88 -1.46 -1.36 14.63
N GLU A 89 -0.60 -2.26 15.13
CA GLU A 89 0.11 -2.07 16.39
C GLU A 89 1.58 -2.45 16.19
N ALA A 90 2.47 -1.52 16.52
CA ALA A 90 3.92 -1.74 16.47
C ALA A 90 4.62 -0.69 17.32
N ASN A 91 5.77 -1.04 17.92
CA ASN A 91 6.60 -0.10 18.69
C ASN A 91 5.80 0.66 19.75
N ASP A 92 4.88 -0.03 20.44
CA ASP A 92 3.98 0.52 21.47
C ASP A 92 3.02 1.60 20.95
N ILE A 93 2.79 1.65 19.64
CA ILE A 93 1.89 2.60 19.01
C ILE A 93 0.70 1.85 18.39
N LYS A 94 -0.51 2.32 18.71
CA LYS A 94 -1.74 1.91 18.03
C LYS A 94 -2.01 2.93 16.94
N LEU A 95 -1.90 2.47 15.69
CA LEU A 95 -2.14 3.27 14.51
C LEU A 95 -3.56 3.06 14.02
N LYS A 96 -4.25 4.14 13.71
CA LYS A 96 -5.54 4.11 13.01
C LYS A 96 -5.77 5.48 12.42
N GLN A 97 -5.71 5.57 11.09
CA GLN A 97 -5.88 6.86 10.43
C GLN A 97 -6.31 6.70 8.98
N PRO A 98 -6.91 7.74 8.39
CA PRO A 98 -7.19 7.76 6.98
C PRO A 98 -5.94 8.06 6.16
N GLY A 99 -5.96 7.61 4.91
CA GLY A 99 -4.93 7.90 3.94
C GLY A 99 -5.45 7.79 2.53
N VAL A 100 -4.54 7.96 1.57
CA VAL A 100 -4.83 7.80 0.15
C VAL A 100 -3.77 6.90 -0.46
N ASP A 101 -4.21 5.87 -1.18
CA ASP A 101 -3.35 5.11 -2.06
C ASP A 101 -3.58 5.62 -3.48
N LEU A 102 -2.52 6.06 -4.15
CA LEU A 102 -2.58 6.54 -5.52
C LEU A 102 -1.81 5.54 -6.39
N ILE A 103 -2.51 4.87 -7.30
CA ILE A 103 -1.92 3.85 -8.15
C ILE A 103 -2.03 4.21 -9.62
N ARG A 104 -0.98 3.91 -10.39
CA ARG A 104 -0.98 4.07 -11.85
C ARG A 104 -1.01 2.69 -12.47
N ILE A 105 -1.91 2.52 -13.44
CA ILE A 105 -2.18 1.24 -14.08
C ILE A 105 -1.92 1.36 -15.57
N GLU A 106 -1.13 0.44 -16.12
CA GLU A 106 -0.87 0.34 -17.56
C GLU A 106 -1.03 -1.11 -18.00
N GLY A 107 -1.77 -1.31 -19.08
CA GLY A 107 -1.97 -2.65 -19.62
C GLY A 107 -2.55 -3.64 -18.62
N GLY A 108 -3.40 -3.16 -17.72
CA GLY A 108 -4.03 -4.01 -16.70
C GLY A 108 -3.14 -4.33 -15.51
N LYS A 109 -1.98 -3.70 -15.41
CA LYS A 109 -1.02 -3.92 -14.31
C LYS A 109 -0.76 -2.64 -13.55
N ILE A 110 -0.62 -2.74 -12.23
CA ILE A 110 -0.19 -1.62 -11.39
C ILE A 110 1.31 -1.43 -11.60
N VAL A 111 1.70 -0.25 -12.06
CA VAL A 111 3.09 0.06 -12.39
C VAL A 111 3.72 1.06 -11.45
N GLU A 112 2.92 1.80 -10.68
CA GLU A 112 3.43 2.78 -9.73
C GLU A 112 2.44 2.96 -8.58
N VAL A 113 2.98 3.11 -7.37
CA VAL A 113 2.20 3.29 -6.14
C VAL A 113 2.75 4.46 -5.35
N TRP A 114 1.88 5.39 -4.97
CA TRP A 114 2.15 6.47 -4.02
C TRP A 114 1.19 6.35 -2.86
N LEU A 115 1.68 6.58 -1.65
CA LEU A 115 0.88 6.46 -0.43
C LEU A 115 0.92 7.78 0.34
N TYR A 116 -0.22 8.15 0.89
CA TYR A 116 -0.36 9.38 1.68
C TYR A 116 -1.09 9.07 2.97
N SER A 117 -0.55 9.56 4.09
CA SER A 117 -1.10 9.34 5.42
C SER A 117 -1.57 10.67 6.00
N SER A 118 -2.69 10.67 6.72
CA SER A 118 -3.21 11.90 7.32
C SER A 118 -2.30 12.40 8.45
N ASN A 119 -1.58 11.50 9.11
CA ASN A 119 -0.61 11.82 10.17
C ASN A 119 0.67 11.02 9.92
N GLN A 120 1.56 11.57 9.09
CA GLN A 120 2.78 10.88 8.71
C GLN A 120 3.73 10.72 9.90
N ALA A 121 3.78 11.67 10.82
CA ALA A 121 4.64 11.56 12.00
C ALA A 121 4.26 10.36 12.87
N GLN A 122 2.97 10.07 13.01
CA GLN A 122 2.50 8.90 13.74
C GLN A 122 2.88 7.61 13.01
N GLU A 123 2.72 7.58 11.69
CA GLU A 123 3.11 6.41 10.91
C GLU A 123 4.62 6.17 11.01
N ASP A 124 5.45 7.22 10.97
CA ASP A 124 6.89 7.10 11.10
C ASP A 124 7.29 6.50 12.45
N ALA A 125 6.65 6.93 13.53
CA ALA A 125 6.88 6.37 14.85
C ALA A 125 6.41 4.91 14.93
N PHE A 126 5.31 4.59 14.27
CA PHE A 126 4.76 3.23 14.22
C PHE A 126 5.76 2.25 13.58
N TRP A 127 6.30 2.60 12.40
CA TRP A 127 7.26 1.74 11.72
C TRP A 127 8.64 1.74 12.39
N GLY A 128 9.05 2.88 12.97
CA GLY A 128 10.37 3.04 13.59
C GLY A 128 11.49 3.20 12.57
N GLN A 129 12.71 3.24 13.06
CA GLN A 129 13.91 3.44 12.23
C GLN A 129 14.62 2.14 11.89
#